data_fb5ea68af3f75270ba4d11c3c9e0425d
#
_entry.id   fb5ea68af3f75270ba4d11c3c9e0425d
#
_cell.length_a   1.000
_cell.length_b   1.000
_cell.length_c   1.000
_cell.angle_alpha   90.00
_cell.angle_beta   90.00
_cell.angle_gamma   90.00
#
_symmetry.space_group_name_H-M   'P 1'
#
loop_
_entity.id
_entity.type
_entity.pdbx_description
1 polymer ?
#
loop_
_entity_poly.entity_id
_entity_poly.type
_entity_poly.pdbx_seq_one_letter_code
_entity_poly.pdbx_strand_id
1 'polypeptide(L)'
;STARVKADKARIDRLKEQLRSTPAEVDFERIRIMEEVYAATQGDQNIMRRAKFMATLLERKKLYIDDNLFVGSMASTVNGIYTYPEWNIDWMKDDNTVEKCKDPEDKKVNQWALDYWEKRALKPRTLEIFEKKYGFDPKPCYDSGFVVSFFDWPGGGGNLNYPRIYNHGLAAMIKEVEERQAALDMRLPNASKLYFYEASLIIMRAIVRLAHRYAELARE
;
A
#
# COMPACT_ATOMS: atom_id res chain seq x y z
N SER A 1 2.95 -19.23 -34.14
CA SER A 1 1.54 -18.78 -34.28
C SER A 1 1.03 -18.48 -32.87
N THR A 2 1.07 -17.20 -32.49
CA THR A 2 0.44 -16.70 -31.30
C THR A 2 -1.06 -16.83 -31.48
N ALA A 3 -1.66 -17.83 -30.85
CA ALA A 3 -3.11 -17.94 -30.78
C ALA A 3 -3.63 -16.67 -30.09
N ARG A 4 -4.32 -15.81 -30.86
CA ARG A 4 -5.01 -14.64 -30.31
C ARG A 4 -6.08 -15.17 -29.36
N VAL A 5 -5.88 -14.97 -28.07
CA VAL A 5 -6.91 -15.26 -27.07
C VAL A 5 -8.15 -14.43 -27.43
N LYS A 6 -9.23 -15.07 -27.84
CA LYS A 6 -10.49 -14.39 -28.08
C LYS A 6 -10.95 -13.78 -26.76
N ALA A 7 -11.20 -12.49 -26.75
CA ALA A 7 -11.76 -11.81 -25.59
C ALA A 7 -13.09 -12.47 -25.21
N ASP A 8 -13.22 -12.87 -23.95
CA ASP A 8 -14.49 -13.35 -23.42
C ASP A 8 -15.39 -12.15 -23.14
N LYS A 9 -16.21 -11.82 -24.14
CA LYS A 9 -17.11 -10.67 -24.08
C LYS A 9 -18.09 -10.77 -22.91
N ALA A 10 -18.63 -11.96 -22.65
CA ALA A 10 -19.60 -12.16 -21.58
C ALA A 10 -18.99 -11.86 -20.20
N ARG A 11 -17.74 -12.27 -19.95
CA ARG A 11 -17.02 -11.94 -18.73
C ARG A 11 -16.75 -10.44 -18.62
N ILE A 12 -16.31 -9.81 -19.70
CA ILE A 12 -16.08 -8.36 -19.73
C ILE A 12 -17.37 -7.59 -19.42
N ASP A 13 -18.48 -8.01 -19.98
CA ASP A 13 -19.77 -7.38 -19.74
C ASP A 13 -20.24 -7.57 -18.28
N ARG A 14 -20.02 -8.74 -17.66
CA ARG A 14 -20.28 -8.95 -16.23
C ARG A 14 -19.42 -8.06 -15.34
N LEU A 15 -18.11 -7.96 -15.62
CA LEU A 15 -17.21 -7.08 -14.86
C LEU A 15 -17.61 -5.61 -14.95
N LYS A 16 -18.01 -5.16 -16.14
CA LYS A 16 -18.50 -3.78 -16.33
C LYS A 16 -19.80 -3.54 -15.56
N GLU A 17 -20.72 -4.50 -15.59
CA GLU A 17 -21.98 -4.38 -14.87
C GLU A 17 -21.75 -4.39 -13.36
N GLN A 18 -20.91 -5.27 -12.85
CA GLN A 18 -20.52 -5.30 -11.44
C GLN A 18 -19.94 -3.95 -10.99
N LEU A 19 -19.03 -3.36 -11.78
CA LEU A 19 -18.43 -2.08 -11.46
C LEU A 19 -19.45 -0.93 -11.48
N ARG A 20 -20.39 -0.94 -12.41
CA ARG A 20 -21.43 0.10 -12.54
C ARG A 20 -22.50 0.00 -11.46
N SER A 21 -22.88 -1.21 -11.08
CA SER A 21 -23.91 -1.46 -10.08
C SER A 21 -23.40 -1.34 -8.64
N THR A 22 -22.07 -1.42 -8.42
CA THR A 22 -21.47 -1.31 -7.09
C THR A 22 -21.13 0.15 -6.79
N PRO A 23 -21.72 0.76 -5.76
CA PRO A 23 -21.38 2.13 -5.35
C PRO A 23 -19.89 2.25 -4.99
N ALA A 24 -19.29 3.38 -5.35
CA ALA A 24 -17.94 3.69 -4.91
C ALA A 24 -17.96 4.09 -3.43
N GLU A 25 -17.18 3.40 -2.61
CA GLU A 25 -17.08 3.65 -1.18
C GLU A 25 -15.62 3.81 -0.76
N VAL A 26 -15.37 4.70 0.22
CA VAL A 26 -14.02 4.84 0.78
C VAL A 26 -13.72 3.61 1.63
N ASP A 27 -12.59 2.97 1.36
CA ASP A 27 -12.15 1.78 2.10
C ASP A 27 -11.26 2.20 3.27
N PHE A 28 -11.83 2.19 4.47
CA PHE A 28 -11.13 2.52 5.71
C PHE A 28 -10.43 1.34 6.39
N GLU A 29 -10.57 0.10 5.89
CA GLU A 29 -9.96 -1.07 6.50
C GLU A 29 -8.44 -0.89 6.66
N ARG A 30 -7.78 -0.41 5.61
CA ARG A 30 -6.34 -0.15 5.63
C ARG A 30 -5.95 0.86 6.71
N ILE A 31 -6.72 1.92 6.88
CA ILE A 31 -6.42 2.98 7.85
C ILE A 31 -6.65 2.50 9.28
N ARG A 32 -7.69 1.71 9.54
CA ARG A 32 -7.93 1.08 10.84
C ARG A 32 -6.77 0.18 11.26
N ILE A 33 -6.30 -0.67 10.35
CA ILE A 33 -5.15 -1.53 10.60
C ILE A 33 -3.88 -0.69 10.82
N MET A 34 -3.73 0.41 10.06
CA MET A 34 -2.60 1.32 10.22
C MET A 34 -2.60 1.98 11.60
N GLU A 35 -3.74 2.51 12.06
CA GLU A 35 -3.89 3.12 13.37
C GLU A 35 -3.46 2.15 14.48
N GLU A 36 -4.02 0.94 14.48
CA GLU A 36 -3.72 -0.10 15.46
C GLU A 36 -2.23 -0.44 15.50
N VAL A 37 -1.65 -0.74 14.33
CA VAL A 37 -0.23 -1.14 14.26
C VAL A 37 0.70 0.01 14.61
N TYR A 38 0.39 1.23 14.18
CA TYR A 38 1.23 2.39 14.50
C TYR A 38 1.15 2.78 15.97
N ALA A 39 0.04 2.54 16.64
CA ALA A 39 -0.06 2.66 18.09
C ALA A 39 0.80 1.59 18.80
N ALA A 40 0.69 0.33 18.38
CA ALA A 40 1.42 -0.80 18.98
C ALA A 40 2.94 -0.79 18.72
N THR A 41 3.39 -0.08 17.68
CA THR A 41 4.80 -0.02 17.28
C THR A 41 5.45 1.35 17.58
N GLN A 42 4.92 2.08 18.53
CA GLN A 42 5.49 3.35 18.93
C GLN A 42 6.90 3.14 19.49
N GLY A 43 7.89 3.88 18.94
CA GLY A 43 9.31 3.73 19.29
C GLY A 43 10.10 2.80 18.37
N ASP A 44 9.46 1.96 17.59
CA ASP A 44 10.15 1.14 16.59
C ASP A 44 10.73 2.00 15.46
N GLN A 45 11.76 1.48 14.81
CA GLN A 45 12.31 2.09 13.59
C GLN A 45 11.24 2.16 12.50
N ASN A 46 11.22 3.25 11.73
CA ASN A 46 10.19 3.47 10.70
C ASN A 46 10.06 2.33 9.69
N ILE A 47 11.19 1.71 9.30
CA ILE A 47 11.18 0.58 8.38
C ILE A 47 10.46 -0.63 8.99
N MET A 48 10.66 -0.88 10.29
CA MET A 48 10.01 -1.97 11.01
C MET A 48 8.51 -1.72 11.19
N ARG A 49 8.13 -0.49 11.55
CA ARG A 49 6.72 -0.07 11.66
C ARG A 49 5.98 -0.31 10.34
N ARG A 50 6.59 0.10 9.22
CA ARG A 50 6.03 -0.11 7.88
C ARG A 50 5.92 -1.59 7.53
N ALA A 51 6.95 -2.37 7.82
CA ALA A 51 6.93 -3.81 7.56
C ALA A 51 5.85 -4.52 8.36
N LYS A 52 5.74 -4.23 9.66
CA LYS A 52 4.68 -4.77 10.54
C LYS A 52 3.30 -4.36 10.08
N PHE A 53 3.10 -3.09 9.71
CA PHE A 53 1.83 -2.61 9.15
C PHE A 53 1.47 -3.36 7.86
N MET A 54 2.37 -3.44 6.89
CA MET A 54 2.11 -4.15 5.64
C MET A 54 1.83 -5.64 5.88
N ALA A 55 2.57 -6.29 6.77
CA ALA A 55 2.32 -7.68 7.10
C ALA A 55 0.94 -7.89 7.73
N THR A 56 0.57 -7.07 8.71
CA THR A 56 -0.75 -7.13 9.35
C THR A 56 -1.88 -6.86 8.34
N LEU A 57 -1.69 -5.89 7.45
CA LEU A 57 -2.64 -5.60 6.39
C LEU A 57 -2.85 -6.81 5.48
N LEU A 58 -1.77 -7.43 4.99
CA LEU A 58 -1.83 -8.60 4.11
C LEU A 58 -2.42 -9.83 4.81
N GLU A 59 -2.26 -9.95 6.12
CA GLU A 59 -2.82 -11.03 6.93
C GLU A 59 -4.30 -10.85 7.26
N ARG A 60 -4.75 -9.62 7.46
CA ARG A 60 -6.08 -9.33 8.02
C ARG A 60 -7.08 -8.78 7.02
N LYS A 61 -6.61 -8.09 5.97
CA LYS A 61 -7.52 -7.47 5.00
C LYS A 61 -8.56 -8.45 4.48
N LYS A 62 -9.78 -7.97 4.28
CA LYS A 62 -10.83 -8.73 3.62
C LYS A 62 -10.42 -9.06 2.18
N LEU A 63 -10.65 -10.29 1.78
CA LEU A 63 -10.37 -10.77 0.44
C LEU A 63 -11.68 -11.00 -0.31
N TYR A 64 -11.64 -10.83 -1.62
CA TYR A 64 -12.69 -11.27 -2.53
C TYR A 64 -12.07 -11.76 -3.84
N ILE A 65 -12.79 -12.61 -4.55
CA ILE A 65 -12.46 -13.06 -5.90
C ILE A 65 -13.65 -12.68 -6.77
N ASP A 66 -13.37 -12.11 -7.92
CA ASP A 66 -14.33 -11.74 -8.94
C ASP A 66 -13.98 -12.41 -10.28
N ASP A 67 -14.66 -12.03 -11.35
CA ASP A 67 -14.43 -12.57 -12.69
C ASP A 67 -13.10 -12.09 -13.36
N ASN A 68 -12.23 -11.38 -12.64
CA ASN A 68 -10.92 -10.98 -13.17
C ASN A 68 -10.01 -12.20 -13.36
N LEU A 69 -9.13 -12.12 -14.38
CA LEU A 69 -8.12 -13.16 -14.62
C LEU A 69 -7.01 -13.16 -13.57
N PHE A 70 -6.76 -12.02 -12.96
CA PHE A 70 -5.77 -11.85 -11.90
C PHE A 70 -6.48 -11.67 -10.57
N VAL A 71 -6.17 -12.54 -9.64
CA VAL A 71 -6.68 -12.49 -8.28
C VAL A 71 -5.87 -11.49 -7.46
N GLY A 72 -6.57 -10.68 -6.71
CA GLY A 72 -5.97 -9.72 -5.78
C GLY A 72 -6.47 -8.31 -6.00
N SER A 73 -6.81 -7.64 -4.91
CA SER A 73 -7.20 -6.24 -4.87
C SER A 73 -6.52 -5.55 -3.71
N MET A 74 -6.24 -4.25 -3.87
CA MET A 74 -5.78 -3.41 -2.77
C MET A 74 -6.94 -3.05 -1.85
N ALA A 75 -8.12 -2.81 -2.38
CA ALA A 75 -9.34 -2.56 -1.62
C ALA A 75 -9.95 -3.85 -1.06
N SER A 76 -10.74 -3.72 -0.01
CA SER A 76 -11.49 -4.80 0.65
C SER A 76 -12.83 -5.11 -0.03
N THR A 77 -13.25 -4.26 -0.96
CA THR A 77 -14.50 -4.38 -1.71
C THR A 77 -14.30 -4.03 -3.18
N VAL A 78 -15.21 -4.53 -4.03
CA VAL A 78 -15.30 -4.08 -5.43
C VAL A 78 -15.63 -2.59 -5.45
N ASN A 79 -14.93 -1.82 -6.28
CA ASN A 79 -15.08 -0.38 -6.37
C ASN A 79 -14.74 0.40 -5.08
N GLY A 80 -13.95 -0.19 -4.19
CA GLY A 80 -13.43 0.48 -2.98
C GLY A 80 -12.40 1.56 -3.34
N ILE A 81 -12.58 2.76 -2.79
CA ILE A 81 -11.62 3.86 -2.93
C ILE A 81 -10.54 3.70 -1.86
N TYR A 82 -9.35 3.45 -2.31
CA TYR A 82 -8.19 3.16 -1.48
C TYR A 82 -7.35 4.43 -1.23
N THR A 83 -6.99 4.70 0.03
CA THR A 83 -6.28 5.91 0.42
C THR A 83 -4.90 5.66 1.01
N TYR A 84 -3.99 6.63 0.82
CA TYR A 84 -2.61 6.60 1.29
C TYR A 84 -2.28 7.86 2.10
N PRO A 85 -2.75 7.96 3.36
CA PRO A 85 -2.52 9.16 4.17
C PRO A 85 -1.03 9.45 4.41
N GLU A 86 -0.19 8.43 4.39
CA GLU A 86 1.26 8.56 4.51
C GLU A 86 1.92 9.28 3.31
N TRP A 87 1.22 9.40 2.20
CA TRP A 87 1.71 10.15 1.03
C TRP A 87 1.13 11.56 1.00
N ASN A 88 -0.19 11.64 1.02
CA ASN A 88 -0.93 12.88 0.94
C ASN A 88 -2.27 12.74 1.65
N ILE A 89 -2.62 13.72 2.49
CA ILE A 89 -3.87 13.75 3.24
C ILE A 89 -4.93 14.68 2.62
N ASP A 90 -4.61 15.40 1.55
CA ASP A 90 -5.52 16.43 1.02
C ASP A 90 -6.85 15.83 0.56
N TRP A 91 -6.79 14.68 -0.12
CA TRP A 91 -8.02 13.99 -0.55
C TRP A 91 -8.86 13.41 0.59
N MET A 92 -8.29 13.23 1.79
CA MET A 92 -9.03 12.84 2.99
C MET A 92 -9.68 14.03 3.69
N LYS A 93 -9.26 15.25 3.35
CA LYS A 93 -9.90 16.51 3.78
C LYS A 93 -11.04 16.93 2.86
N ASP A 94 -11.10 16.36 1.64
CA ASP A 94 -12.12 16.67 0.66
C ASP A 94 -13.51 16.32 1.21
N ASP A 95 -14.45 17.25 1.09
CA ASP A 95 -15.83 17.10 1.53
C ASP A 95 -16.48 15.83 0.99
N ASN A 96 -16.17 15.47 -0.28
CA ASN A 96 -16.67 14.22 -0.85
C ASN A 96 -16.22 12.96 -0.07
N THR A 97 -15.00 12.96 0.46
CA THR A 97 -14.51 11.83 1.28
C THR A 97 -15.18 11.83 2.64
N VAL A 98 -15.31 13.01 3.26
CA VAL A 98 -15.98 13.18 4.56
C VAL A 98 -17.46 12.81 4.48
N GLU A 99 -18.17 13.25 3.45
CA GLU A 99 -19.57 12.94 3.22
C GLU A 99 -19.81 11.43 2.97
N LYS A 100 -18.87 10.74 2.35
CA LYS A 100 -18.93 9.29 2.13
C LYS A 100 -18.64 8.47 3.39
N CYS A 101 -18.10 9.07 4.45
CA CYS A 101 -17.94 8.44 5.75
C CYS A 101 -19.31 8.34 6.45
N LYS A 102 -20.10 7.32 6.09
CA LYS A 102 -21.43 7.12 6.67
C LYS A 102 -21.37 6.60 8.10
N ASP A 103 -20.36 5.78 8.41
CA ASP A 103 -20.15 5.19 9.73
C ASP A 103 -19.42 6.20 10.64
N PRO A 104 -19.90 6.46 11.87
CA PRO A 104 -19.19 7.26 12.86
C PRO A 104 -17.78 6.76 13.17
N GLU A 105 -17.54 5.45 13.12
CA GLU A 105 -16.19 4.88 13.31
C GLU A 105 -15.27 5.22 12.14
N ASP A 106 -15.76 5.25 10.91
CA ASP A 106 -14.99 5.70 9.76
C ASP A 106 -14.58 7.17 9.89
N LYS A 107 -15.45 8.01 10.42
CA LYS A 107 -15.13 9.42 10.70
C LYS A 107 -14.00 9.56 11.72
N LYS A 108 -14.01 8.75 12.79
CA LYS A 108 -12.94 8.75 13.80
C LYS A 108 -11.61 8.33 13.19
N VAL A 109 -11.63 7.25 12.42
CA VAL A 109 -10.44 6.72 11.73
C VAL A 109 -9.89 7.72 10.72
N ASN A 110 -10.77 8.39 9.96
CA ASN A 110 -10.37 9.46 9.05
C ASN A 110 -9.71 10.62 9.81
N GLN A 111 -10.31 11.06 10.92
CA GLN A 111 -9.75 12.12 11.74
C GLN A 111 -8.41 11.73 12.34
N TRP A 112 -8.26 10.51 12.86
CA TRP A 112 -6.97 10.01 13.32
C TRP A 112 -5.91 10.09 12.21
N ALA A 113 -6.24 9.68 11.00
CA ALA A 113 -5.29 9.72 9.88
C ALA A 113 -4.89 11.15 9.52
N LEU A 114 -5.84 12.09 9.53
CA LEU A 114 -5.55 13.52 9.31
C LEU A 114 -4.59 14.06 10.37
N ASP A 115 -4.88 13.83 11.65
CA ASP A 115 -4.09 14.34 12.77
C ASP A 115 -2.68 13.71 12.80
N TYR A 116 -2.63 12.39 12.60
CA TYR A 116 -1.37 11.66 12.64
C TYR A 116 -0.44 12.02 11.47
N TRP A 117 -0.98 12.13 10.25
CA TRP A 117 -0.20 12.31 9.03
C TRP A 117 -0.02 13.77 8.59
N GLU A 118 -0.67 14.74 9.22
CA GLU A 118 -0.62 16.17 8.83
C GLU A 118 0.81 16.68 8.53
N LYS A 119 1.75 16.37 9.44
CA LYS A 119 3.16 16.78 9.30
C LYS A 119 4.11 15.63 8.97
N ARG A 120 3.59 14.39 8.93
CA ARG A 120 4.39 13.17 8.73
C ARG A 120 4.30 12.62 7.32
N ALA A 121 3.26 12.98 6.58
CA ALA A 121 3.07 12.53 5.21
C ALA A 121 4.20 13.00 4.28
N LEU A 122 4.35 12.30 3.17
CA LEU A 122 5.41 12.61 2.20
C LEU A 122 5.30 14.03 1.66
N LYS A 123 4.10 14.45 1.25
CA LYS A 123 3.87 15.78 0.64
C LYS A 123 4.33 16.93 1.55
N PRO A 124 3.83 17.12 2.77
CA PRO A 124 4.24 18.24 3.62
C PRO A 124 5.73 18.20 3.93
N ARG A 125 6.33 17.03 4.11
CA ARG A 125 7.77 16.92 4.36
C ARG A 125 8.60 17.27 3.14
N THR A 126 8.15 16.91 1.96
CA THR A 126 8.83 17.28 0.71
C THR A 126 8.79 18.79 0.50
N LEU A 127 7.62 19.42 0.71
CA LEU A 127 7.47 20.87 0.62
C LEU A 127 8.40 21.59 1.62
N GLU A 128 8.47 21.12 2.86
CA GLU A 128 9.38 21.66 3.88
C GLU A 128 10.87 21.57 3.47
N ILE A 129 11.27 20.44 2.84
CA ILE A 129 12.64 20.28 2.32
C ILE A 129 12.92 21.27 1.18
N PHE A 130 11.97 21.47 0.26
CA PHE A 130 12.13 22.42 -0.83
C PHE A 130 12.31 23.84 -0.30
N GLU A 131 11.45 24.25 0.62
CA GLU A 131 11.54 25.57 1.25
C GLU A 131 12.89 25.78 1.96
N LYS A 132 13.26 24.85 2.86
CA LYS A 132 14.49 24.97 3.66
C LYS A 132 15.78 24.86 2.85
N LYS A 133 15.80 23.98 1.85
CA LYS A 133 17.04 23.68 1.10
C LYS A 133 17.24 24.60 -0.10
N TYR A 134 16.15 24.99 -0.75
CA TYR A 134 16.20 25.70 -2.03
C TYR A 134 15.62 27.11 -1.94
N GLY A 135 15.01 27.52 -0.81
CA GLY A 135 14.34 28.81 -0.67
C GLY A 135 13.19 29.03 -1.64
N PHE A 136 12.59 27.92 -2.11
CA PHE A 136 11.57 27.93 -3.14
C PHE A 136 10.34 27.21 -2.64
N ASP A 137 9.16 27.85 -2.72
CA ASP A 137 7.88 27.21 -2.51
C ASP A 137 7.36 26.62 -3.82
N PRO A 138 7.31 25.29 -3.97
CA PRO A 138 6.80 24.64 -5.18
C PRO A 138 5.27 24.63 -5.25
N LYS A 139 4.55 25.05 -4.22
CA LYS A 139 3.10 24.99 -4.16
C LYS A 139 2.41 25.73 -5.31
N PRO A 140 2.80 26.95 -5.72
CA PRO A 140 2.20 27.62 -6.87
C PRO A 140 2.34 26.84 -8.18
N CYS A 141 3.46 26.15 -8.39
CA CYS A 141 3.66 25.29 -9.56
C CYS A 141 2.74 24.06 -9.53
N TYR A 142 2.57 23.48 -8.35
CA TYR A 142 1.67 22.35 -8.14
C TYR A 142 0.20 22.77 -8.33
N ASP A 143 -0.23 23.87 -7.72
CA ASP A 143 -1.60 24.37 -7.79
C ASP A 143 -1.98 24.83 -9.23
N SER A 144 -1.01 25.26 -10.02
CA SER A 144 -1.23 25.62 -11.43
C SER A 144 -1.46 24.42 -12.36
N GLY A 145 -1.27 23.20 -11.86
CA GLY A 145 -1.34 21.97 -12.67
C GLY A 145 -0.16 21.78 -13.63
N PHE A 146 0.83 22.67 -13.60
CA PHE A 146 2.00 22.60 -14.48
C PHE A 146 2.94 21.46 -14.06
N VAL A 147 2.99 21.14 -12.77
CA VAL A 147 3.72 20.01 -12.22
C VAL A 147 2.73 19.02 -11.62
N VAL A 148 2.57 17.88 -12.27
CA VAL A 148 1.66 16.83 -11.82
C VAL A 148 2.37 15.96 -10.79
N SER A 149 1.92 16.02 -9.53
CA SER A 149 2.12 15.03 -8.44
C SER A 149 3.53 14.54 -8.11
N PHE A 150 4.57 15.36 -8.23
CA PHE A 150 5.92 14.95 -7.80
C PHE A 150 6.16 15.00 -6.28
N PHE A 151 5.32 15.70 -5.55
CA PHE A 151 5.51 15.94 -4.11
C PHE A 151 4.71 14.99 -3.21
N ASP A 152 3.73 14.33 -3.76
CA ASP A 152 2.78 13.47 -3.05
C ASP A 152 2.80 12.00 -3.52
N TRP A 153 3.66 11.69 -4.48
CA TRP A 153 3.81 10.36 -5.02
C TRP A 153 5.24 9.82 -4.78
N PRO A 154 5.42 8.65 -4.17
CA PRO A 154 6.74 8.14 -3.77
C PRO A 154 7.63 7.65 -4.93
N GLY A 155 7.41 8.18 -6.11
CA GLY A 155 8.15 7.80 -7.31
C GLY A 155 7.36 6.86 -8.21
N GLY A 156 7.62 6.98 -9.50
CA GLY A 156 6.99 6.17 -10.54
C GLY A 156 7.08 4.69 -10.24
N GLY A 157 6.10 3.95 -10.69
CA GLY A 157 5.96 2.53 -10.43
C GLY A 157 7.25 1.77 -10.62
N GLY A 158 7.81 1.29 -9.50
CA GLY A 158 8.96 0.42 -9.54
C GLY A 158 8.58 -0.86 -10.27
N ASN A 159 9.26 -1.16 -11.34
CA ASN A 159 9.08 -2.44 -12.00
C ASN A 159 9.65 -3.54 -11.10
N LEU A 160 8.80 -4.47 -10.71
CA LEU A 160 9.23 -5.67 -10.02
C LEU A 160 10.17 -6.47 -10.92
N ASN A 161 11.18 -7.09 -10.34
CA ASN A 161 12.01 -8.04 -11.07
C ASN A 161 11.23 -9.35 -11.29
N TYR A 162 10.26 -9.30 -12.18
CA TYR A 162 9.40 -10.44 -12.50
C TYR A 162 10.21 -11.69 -12.91
N PRO A 163 11.27 -11.61 -13.75
CA PRO A 163 12.09 -12.77 -14.07
C PRO A 163 12.64 -13.46 -12.83
N ARG A 164 13.10 -12.71 -11.82
CA ARG A 164 13.59 -13.28 -10.58
C ARG A 164 12.48 -13.97 -9.76
N ILE A 165 11.30 -13.35 -9.70
CA ILE A 165 10.15 -13.92 -9.00
C ILE A 165 9.69 -15.21 -9.66
N TYR A 166 9.58 -15.25 -10.99
CA TYR A 166 9.12 -16.43 -11.72
C TYR A 166 10.14 -17.58 -11.73
N ASN A 167 11.43 -17.26 -11.84
CA ASN A 167 12.47 -18.28 -11.95
C ASN A 167 12.91 -18.83 -10.59
N HIS A 168 12.85 -18.05 -9.52
CA HIS A 168 13.36 -18.43 -8.19
C HIS A 168 12.26 -18.58 -7.15
N GLY A 169 11.17 -17.85 -7.29
CA GLY A 169 10.08 -17.80 -6.31
C GLY A 169 10.45 -17.04 -5.02
N LEU A 170 9.43 -16.72 -4.24
CA LEU A 170 9.61 -16.00 -2.98
C LEU A 170 10.34 -16.83 -1.91
N ALA A 171 10.18 -18.16 -1.92
CA ALA A 171 10.86 -19.03 -0.96
C ALA A 171 12.38 -18.95 -1.08
N ALA A 172 12.91 -18.98 -2.32
CA ALA A 172 14.34 -18.85 -2.55
C ALA A 172 14.86 -17.44 -2.19
N MET A 173 14.06 -16.41 -2.46
CA MET A 173 14.40 -15.03 -2.06
C MET A 173 14.42 -14.85 -0.54
N ILE A 174 13.48 -15.46 0.18
CA ILE A 174 13.48 -15.46 1.65
C ILE A 174 14.75 -16.11 2.17
N LYS A 175 15.08 -17.31 1.68
CA LYS A 175 16.29 -18.02 2.08
C LYS A 175 17.56 -17.20 1.83
N GLU A 176 17.68 -16.56 0.67
CA GLU A 176 18.82 -15.68 0.38
C GLU A 176 18.95 -14.53 1.40
N VAL A 177 17.83 -13.91 1.80
CA VAL A 177 17.87 -12.82 2.78
C VAL A 177 18.21 -13.35 4.17
N GLU A 178 17.71 -14.52 4.57
CA GLU A 178 18.08 -15.21 5.81
C GLU A 178 19.57 -15.51 5.88
N GLU A 179 20.15 -16.03 4.81
CA GLU A 179 21.58 -16.31 4.70
C GLU A 179 22.41 -15.03 4.83
N ARG A 180 22.00 -13.94 4.14
CA ARG A 180 22.67 -12.64 4.25
C ARG A 180 22.55 -12.02 5.64
N GLN A 181 21.41 -12.18 6.29
CA GLN A 181 21.21 -11.72 7.66
C GLN A 181 22.09 -12.48 8.64
N ALA A 182 22.17 -13.82 8.50
CA ALA A 182 23.01 -14.67 9.34
C ALA A 182 24.50 -14.39 9.18
N ALA A 183 24.95 -14.00 7.98
CA ALA A 183 26.33 -13.63 7.68
C ALA A 183 26.68 -12.19 8.09
N LEU A 184 25.72 -11.42 8.59
CA LEU A 184 25.95 -10.01 8.93
C LEU A 184 26.74 -9.89 10.23
N ASP A 185 27.81 -9.13 10.18
CA ASP A 185 28.53 -8.70 11.37
C ASP A 185 27.68 -7.74 12.21
N MET A 186 27.37 -8.11 13.44
CA MET A 186 26.42 -7.43 14.34
C MET A 186 26.96 -6.13 14.95
N ARG A 187 27.92 -5.46 14.31
CA ARG A 187 28.40 -4.14 14.75
C ARG A 187 27.43 -3.02 14.39
N LEU A 188 27.41 -1.94 15.16
CA LEU A 188 26.55 -0.76 14.96
C LEU A 188 26.45 -0.24 13.51
N PRO A 189 27.55 -0.16 12.71
CA PRO A 189 27.44 0.29 11.32
C PRO A 189 26.51 -0.55 10.44
N ASN A 190 26.21 -1.78 10.86
CA ASN A 190 25.33 -2.68 10.14
C ASN A 190 23.87 -2.73 10.66
N ALA A 191 23.53 -1.96 11.69
CA ALA A 191 22.19 -1.96 12.28
C ALA A 191 21.09 -1.65 11.24
N SER A 192 21.32 -0.71 10.33
CA SER A 192 20.37 -0.38 9.25
C SER A 192 20.16 -1.54 8.27
N LYS A 193 21.20 -2.32 7.99
CA LYS A 193 21.10 -3.52 7.14
C LYS A 193 20.31 -4.62 7.85
N LEU A 194 20.52 -4.80 9.16
CA LEU A 194 19.76 -5.75 9.95
C LEU A 194 18.26 -5.44 9.90
N TYR A 195 17.86 -4.20 10.19
CA TYR A 195 16.47 -3.77 10.08
C TYR A 195 15.91 -3.92 8.67
N PHE A 196 16.70 -3.67 7.64
CA PHE A 196 16.27 -3.85 6.26
C PHE A 196 16.00 -5.33 5.93
N TYR A 197 16.89 -6.24 6.34
CA TYR A 197 16.69 -7.67 6.13
C TYR A 197 15.48 -8.19 6.90
N GLU A 198 15.35 -7.82 8.16
CA GLU A 198 14.21 -8.22 8.99
C GLU A 198 12.88 -7.71 8.42
N ALA A 199 12.81 -6.42 8.06
CA ALA A 199 11.63 -5.84 7.42
C ALA A 199 11.28 -6.54 6.09
N SER A 200 12.28 -6.88 5.29
CA SER A 200 12.10 -7.60 4.03
C SER A 200 11.54 -9.00 4.25
N LEU A 201 12.05 -9.73 5.25
CA LEU A 201 11.56 -11.06 5.62
C LEU A 201 10.11 -11.01 6.11
N ILE A 202 9.76 -10.04 6.95
CA ILE A 202 8.39 -9.83 7.44
C ILE A 202 7.43 -9.67 6.25
N ILE A 203 7.76 -8.79 5.30
CA ILE A 203 6.90 -8.50 4.14
C ILE A 203 6.81 -9.71 3.20
N MET A 204 7.93 -10.33 2.82
CA MET A 204 7.92 -11.47 1.90
C MET A 204 7.13 -12.65 2.45
N ARG A 205 7.29 -12.96 3.74
CA ARG A 205 6.51 -14.01 4.41
C ARG A 205 5.02 -13.67 4.45
N ALA A 206 4.66 -12.41 4.65
CA ALA A 206 3.26 -11.96 4.61
C ALA A 206 2.66 -12.08 3.20
N ILE A 207 3.41 -11.81 2.15
CA ILE A 207 2.97 -12.03 0.76
C ILE A 207 2.70 -13.51 0.49
N VAL A 208 3.55 -14.40 0.97
CA VAL A 208 3.32 -15.86 0.86
C VAL A 208 2.02 -16.25 1.57
N ARG A 209 1.81 -15.76 2.81
CA ARG A 209 0.55 -16.03 3.54
C ARG A 209 -0.68 -15.46 2.82
N LEU A 210 -0.59 -14.28 2.24
CA LEU A 210 -1.67 -13.72 1.43
C LEU A 210 -2.02 -14.63 0.24
N ALA A 211 -1.01 -15.14 -0.46
CA ALA A 211 -1.22 -16.07 -1.56
C ALA A 211 -1.94 -17.35 -1.11
N HIS A 212 -1.59 -17.88 0.06
CA HIS A 212 -2.30 -19.02 0.65
C HIS A 212 -3.75 -18.69 1.00
N ARG A 213 -4.02 -17.53 1.60
CA ARG A 213 -5.38 -17.06 1.90
C ARG A 213 -6.25 -16.97 0.65
N TYR A 214 -5.71 -16.45 -0.45
CA TYR A 214 -6.41 -16.42 -1.74
C TYR A 214 -6.63 -17.83 -2.32
N ALA A 215 -5.64 -18.73 -2.16
CA ALA A 215 -5.79 -20.11 -2.61
C ALA A 215 -6.85 -20.88 -1.81
N GLU A 216 -7.00 -20.58 -0.53
CA GLU A 216 -8.08 -21.13 0.32
C GLU A 216 -9.44 -20.58 -0.12
N LEU A 217 -9.57 -19.25 -0.25
CA LEU A 217 -10.80 -18.63 -0.72
C LEU A 217 -11.25 -19.12 -2.12
N ALA A 218 -10.29 -19.45 -2.98
CA ALA A 218 -10.62 -19.99 -4.32
C ALA A 218 -11.09 -21.44 -4.31
N ARG A 219 -11.00 -22.16 -3.20
CA ARG A 219 -11.48 -23.54 -3.06
C ARG A 219 -12.90 -23.62 -2.47
N GLU A 220 -13.35 -22.54 -1.82
CA GLU A 220 -14.71 -22.38 -1.32
C GLU A 220 -15.71 -22.12 -2.47
#